data_47989954241f7bd009878b47c0f6ef52
#
_entry.id   47989954241f7bd009878b47c0f6ef52
#
_cell.length_a   1.000
_cell.length_b   1.000
_cell.length_c   1.000
_cell.angle_alpha   90.00
_cell.angle_beta   90.00
_cell.angle_gamma   90.00
#
_symmetry.space_group_name_H-M   'P 1'
#
loop_
_entity.id
_entity.type
_entity.pdbx_description
1 polymer ?
#
loop_
_entity_poly.entity_id
_entity_poly.type
_entity_poly.pdbx_seq_one_letter_code
_entity_poly.pdbx_strand_id
1 'polypeptide(L)'
;PTASERNAVIEWIDRQLLIAGSGKTYRKKLLAPQYGNWVNHEKLFSGEIKTLPFSPSRLWRFNTEIFAHKGFGKAKSPFSYVTSERGIRDYAPLSIADQSTVQMMMIVADSFLTDREKRGDFSDFSADKPDLEEQALIEVIRREHSRVLGRYPNNEEQEKYLSFLKRNIKMGGKLEGFKTTIKAMFLSPESIYRMEFGMGEVDEHGRRHLSPEEIAHAIAYALTDHRPDNHQLIREALQNGQLKTKGDVDLLTQKILNEQLLTGHWNRKDLPRIMRFFDEFFGLSSKF
;
A
#
# COMPACT_ATOMS: atom_id res chain seq x y z
N PRO A 1 -23.21 -18.13 22.77
CA PRO A 1 -23.82 -17.26 23.77
C PRO A 1 -25.32 -17.12 23.47
N THR A 2 -26.16 -17.21 24.48
CA THR A 2 -27.60 -17.00 24.39
C THR A 2 -27.88 -15.54 24.00
N ALA A 3 -29.08 -15.26 23.51
CA ALA A 3 -29.48 -13.88 23.20
C ALA A 3 -29.39 -12.96 24.44
N SER A 4 -29.67 -13.51 25.63
CA SER A 4 -29.57 -12.81 26.91
C SER A 4 -28.12 -12.42 27.24
N GLU A 5 -27.16 -13.33 27.11
CA GLU A 5 -25.75 -13.07 27.36
C GLU A 5 -25.20 -12.02 26.40
N ARG A 6 -25.56 -12.10 25.13
CA ARG A 6 -25.19 -11.11 24.13
C ARG A 6 -25.72 -9.72 24.44
N ASN A 7 -26.99 -9.62 24.85
CA ASN A 7 -27.60 -8.35 25.24
C ASN A 7 -26.95 -7.77 26.49
N ALA A 8 -26.60 -8.59 27.49
CA ALA A 8 -25.89 -8.14 28.68
C ALA A 8 -24.51 -7.54 28.34
N VAL A 9 -23.78 -8.15 27.39
CA VAL A 9 -22.49 -7.59 26.93
C VAL A 9 -22.70 -6.28 26.18
N ILE A 10 -23.72 -6.17 25.32
CA ILE A 10 -24.04 -4.92 24.62
C ILE A 10 -24.39 -3.81 25.60
N GLU A 11 -25.24 -4.10 26.59
CA GLU A 11 -25.60 -3.11 27.63
C GLU A 11 -24.40 -2.68 28.46
N TRP A 12 -23.50 -3.60 28.79
CA TRP A 12 -22.26 -3.27 29.48
C TRP A 12 -21.36 -2.34 28.64
N ILE A 13 -21.18 -2.66 27.35
CA ILE A 13 -20.40 -1.81 26.43
C ILE A 13 -21.02 -0.42 26.33
N ASP A 14 -22.32 -0.34 26.13
CA ASP A 14 -23.06 0.95 26.03
C ASP A 14 -22.88 1.78 27.29
N ARG A 15 -22.90 1.16 28.48
CA ARG A 15 -22.67 1.82 29.76
C ARG A 15 -21.22 2.35 29.89
N GLN A 16 -20.23 1.54 29.47
CA GLN A 16 -18.83 1.99 29.50
C GLN A 16 -18.57 3.15 28.52
N LEU A 17 -19.16 3.11 27.34
CA LEU A 17 -19.05 4.18 26.35
C LEU A 17 -19.73 5.47 26.83
N LEU A 18 -20.84 5.37 27.58
CA LEU A 18 -21.51 6.52 28.19
C LEU A 18 -20.63 7.15 29.26
N ILE A 19 -20.02 6.35 30.12
CA ILE A 19 -19.06 6.81 31.17
C ILE A 19 -17.85 7.49 30.53
N ALA A 20 -17.35 6.96 29.40
CA ALA A 20 -16.23 7.55 28.66
C ALA A 20 -16.61 8.82 27.86
N GLY A 21 -17.83 9.34 28.01
CA GLY A 21 -18.31 10.51 27.27
C GLY A 21 -18.57 10.28 25.78
N SER A 22 -18.53 9.02 25.33
CA SER A 22 -18.69 8.66 23.92
C SER A 22 -20.13 8.30 23.53
N GLY A 23 -20.95 8.04 24.46
CA GLY A 23 -22.39 7.75 24.46
C GLY A 23 -23.08 7.53 23.11
N LYS A 24 -24.32 7.95 23.03
CA LYS A 24 -25.19 7.83 21.84
C LYS A 24 -24.61 8.51 20.58
N THR A 25 -23.74 9.50 20.76
CA THR A 25 -23.13 10.25 19.67
C THR A 25 -22.07 9.41 18.94
N TYR A 26 -21.31 8.60 19.66
CA TYR A 26 -20.33 7.68 19.08
C TYR A 26 -21.02 6.61 18.23
N ARG A 27 -22.06 6.00 18.75
CA ARG A 27 -22.87 5.00 18.04
C ARG A 27 -23.50 5.56 16.76
N LYS A 28 -24.03 6.78 16.82
CA LYS A 28 -24.54 7.47 15.62
C LYS A 28 -23.46 7.72 14.58
N LYS A 29 -22.26 8.12 14.98
CA LYS A 29 -21.14 8.36 14.06
C LYS A 29 -20.66 7.07 13.38
N LEU A 30 -20.55 5.97 14.13
CA LEU A 30 -20.10 4.68 13.59
C LEU A 30 -21.14 4.03 12.66
N LEU A 31 -22.41 4.30 12.88
CA LEU A 31 -23.52 3.72 12.10
C LEU A 31 -23.98 4.60 10.93
N ALA A 32 -23.40 5.79 10.78
CA ALA A 32 -23.75 6.67 9.66
C ALA A 32 -23.19 6.10 8.34
N PRO A 33 -24.04 5.81 7.35
CA PRO A 33 -23.61 5.19 6.07
C PRO A 33 -22.51 5.96 5.34
N GLN A 34 -22.46 7.28 5.53
CA GLN A 34 -21.48 8.16 4.90
C GLN A 34 -20.04 7.99 5.44
N TYR A 35 -19.85 7.26 6.53
CA TYR A 35 -18.54 7.12 7.16
C TYR A 35 -17.84 5.79 6.89
N GLY A 36 -18.14 5.15 5.80
CA GLY A 36 -17.26 4.11 5.32
C GLY A 36 -17.84 2.70 5.30
N ASN A 37 -17.14 1.76 5.82
CA ASN A 37 -17.30 0.33 5.58
C ASN A 37 -18.55 -0.30 6.21
N TRP A 38 -19.44 0.46 6.82
CA TRP A 38 -20.65 -0.12 7.36
C TRP A 38 -21.64 -0.42 6.23
N VAL A 39 -21.90 -1.69 6.05
CA VAL A 39 -22.90 -2.19 5.12
C VAL A 39 -23.97 -2.94 5.92
N ASN A 40 -25.22 -2.59 5.70
CA ASN A 40 -26.32 -3.41 6.17
C ASN A 40 -26.40 -4.64 5.25
N HIS A 41 -25.86 -5.76 5.72
CA HIS A 41 -25.79 -7.00 4.94
C HIS A 41 -27.16 -7.53 4.53
N GLU A 42 -28.15 -7.44 5.39
CA GLU A 42 -29.51 -7.87 5.08
C GLU A 42 -30.09 -7.08 3.91
N LYS A 43 -29.97 -5.75 3.96
CA LYS A 43 -30.42 -4.86 2.88
C LYS A 43 -29.60 -5.01 1.60
N LEU A 44 -28.31 -5.30 1.71
CA LEU A 44 -27.45 -5.52 0.57
C LEU A 44 -27.86 -6.81 -0.17
N PHE A 45 -28.01 -7.90 0.56
CA PHE A 45 -28.35 -9.20 -0.03
C PHE A 45 -29.82 -9.34 -0.45
N SER A 46 -30.73 -8.57 0.14
CA SER A 46 -32.13 -8.47 -0.32
C SER A 46 -32.28 -7.64 -1.62
N GLY A 47 -31.22 -6.94 -2.04
CA GLY A 47 -31.28 -6.02 -3.18
C GLY A 47 -31.97 -4.69 -2.90
N GLU A 48 -32.27 -4.38 -1.65
CA GLU A 48 -32.83 -3.09 -1.23
C GLU A 48 -31.82 -1.96 -1.42
N ILE A 49 -30.53 -2.23 -1.18
CA ILE A 49 -29.45 -1.27 -1.42
C ILE A 49 -29.09 -1.28 -2.90
N LYS A 50 -29.50 -0.24 -3.60
CA LYS A 50 -29.20 -0.06 -5.04
C LYS A 50 -27.92 0.73 -5.27
N THR A 51 -27.42 1.43 -4.29
CA THR A 51 -26.18 2.20 -4.38
C THR A 51 -24.99 1.26 -4.28
N LEU A 52 -24.07 1.37 -5.23
CA LEU A 52 -22.82 0.59 -5.18
C LEU A 52 -22.06 0.89 -3.88
N PRO A 53 -21.54 -0.14 -3.21
CA PRO A 53 -20.70 0.06 -2.03
C PRO A 53 -19.45 0.88 -2.40
N PHE A 54 -19.03 1.74 -1.50
CA PHE A 54 -17.83 2.54 -1.64
C PHE A 54 -17.12 2.64 -0.30
N SER A 55 -15.83 2.91 -0.34
CA SER A 55 -15.06 3.24 0.86
C SER A 55 -14.59 4.69 0.83
N PRO A 56 -14.36 5.31 1.99
CA PRO A 56 -13.78 6.65 2.03
C PRO A 56 -12.37 6.63 1.46
N SER A 57 -11.94 7.76 0.90
CA SER A 57 -10.55 7.98 0.52
C SER A 57 -9.64 7.72 1.71
N ARG A 58 -8.58 6.96 1.51
CA ARG A 58 -7.69 6.60 2.60
C ARG A 58 -6.28 6.23 2.14
N LEU A 59 -5.42 6.19 3.15
CA LEU A 59 -4.09 5.63 3.07
C LEU A 59 -4.13 4.22 3.68
N TRP A 60 -3.73 3.22 2.90
CA TRP A 60 -3.56 1.87 3.39
C TRP A 60 -2.08 1.60 3.63
N ARG A 61 -1.69 1.41 4.86
CA ARG A 61 -0.32 1.03 5.17
C ARG A 61 0.00 -0.33 4.56
N PHE A 62 1.18 -0.45 3.98
CA PHE A 62 1.69 -1.74 3.52
C PHE A 62 1.90 -2.68 4.70
N ASN A 63 1.59 -3.94 4.48
CA ASN A 63 1.95 -4.99 5.42
C ASN A 63 3.44 -5.36 5.31
N THR A 64 3.93 -6.16 6.26
CA THR A 64 5.33 -6.59 6.30
C THR A 64 5.74 -7.38 5.07
N GLU A 65 4.86 -8.22 4.56
CA GLU A 65 5.12 -9.07 3.39
C GLU A 65 5.24 -8.21 2.12
N ILE A 66 4.27 -7.33 1.88
CA ILE A 66 4.32 -6.39 0.75
C ILE A 66 5.58 -5.52 0.82
N PHE A 67 5.91 -5.02 2.02
CA PHE A 67 7.11 -4.20 2.19
C PHE A 67 8.39 -4.99 1.89
N ALA A 68 8.48 -6.24 2.33
CA ALA A 68 9.61 -7.11 2.05
C ALA A 68 9.81 -7.35 0.55
N HIS A 69 8.73 -7.44 -0.22
CA HIS A 69 8.77 -7.62 -1.67
C HIS A 69 9.02 -6.32 -2.47
N LYS A 70 9.14 -5.16 -1.81
CA LYS A 70 9.49 -3.90 -2.51
C LYS A 70 10.94 -3.86 -3.01
N GLY A 71 11.76 -4.84 -2.68
CA GLY A 71 13.11 -4.95 -3.19
C GLY A 71 14.12 -3.99 -2.55
N PHE A 72 13.88 -3.58 -1.31
CA PHE A 72 14.78 -2.70 -0.56
C PHE A 72 15.96 -3.45 0.10
N GLY A 73 16.33 -4.58 -0.44
CA GLY A 73 17.46 -5.37 0.05
C GLY A 73 17.13 -6.14 1.35
N LYS A 74 18.14 -6.27 2.21
CA LYS A 74 18.02 -6.98 3.49
C LYS A 74 17.39 -6.12 4.60
N ALA A 75 16.97 -4.91 4.28
CA ALA A 75 16.36 -4.02 5.26
C ALA A 75 15.08 -4.62 5.81
N LYS A 76 14.97 -4.67 7.12
CA LYS A 76 13.77 -5.16 7.79
C LYS A 76 12.62 -4.18 7.58
N SER A 77 11.41 -4.72 7.47
CA SER A 77 10.21 -3.88 7.45
C SER A 77 10.20 -2.94 8.67
N PRO A 78 9.89 -1.65 8.48
CA PRO A 78 9.77 -0.71 9.60
C PRO A 78 8.65 -1.08 10.58
N PHE A 79 7.85 -2.06 10.24
CA PHE A 79 6.68 -2.51 11.01
C PHE A 79 6.90 -3.85 11.73
N SER A 80 8.05 -4.50 11.56
CA SER A 80 8.29 -5.86 12.07
C SER A 80 8.34 -5.97 13.59
N TYR A 81 8.51 -4.86 14.30
CA TYR A 81 8.61 -4.86 15.76
C TYR A 81 7.26 -4.93 16.50
N VAL A 82 6.15 -4.64 15.81
CA VAL A 82 4.84 -4.49 16.46
C VAL A 82 4.05 -5.79 16.48
N THR A 83 4.38 -6.75 15.62
CA THR A 83 3.50 -7.88 15.32
C THR A 83 4.03 -9.24 15.72
N SER A 84 5.34 -9.40 15.97
CA SER A 84 5.95 -10.72 16.17
C SER A 84 5.62 -11.39 17.51
N GLU A 85 5.35 -10.61 18.54
CA GLU A 85 5.19 -11.14 19.90
C GLU A 85 3.79 -11.69 20.22
N ARG A 86 2.78 -11.40 19.40
CA ARG A 86 1.38 -11.75 19.69
C ARG A 86 0.69 -12.60 18.62
N GLY A 87 1.41 -13.09 17.63
CA GLY A 87 0.81 -13.90 16.57
C GLY A 87 -0.16 -13.15 15.65
N ILE A 88 -0.35 -11.84 15.86
CA ILE A 88 -1.21 -11.00 15.02
C ILE A 88 -0.33 -10.41 13.94
N ARG A 89 -0.39 -11.00 12.74
CA ARG A 89 0.24 -10.44 11.57
C ARG A 89 -0.67 -9.37 10.99
N ASP A 90 -0.13 -8.19 10.73
CA ASP A 90 -0.68 -7.15 9.86
C ASP A 90 -1.94 -6.38 10.25
N TYR A 91 -2.60 -6.73 11.30
CA TYR A 91 -3.70 -5.88 11.80
C TYR A 91 -3.12 -4.74 12.61
N ALA A 92 -2.41 -3.87 11.93
CA ALA A 92 -1.87 -2.77 12.65
C ALA A 92 -2.98 -1.78 12.98
N PRO A 93 -3.27 -1.58 14.26
CA PRO A 93 -3.99 -0.38 14.70
C PRO A 93 -3.20 0.89 14.35
N LEU A 94 -1.99 0.73 13.87
CA LEU A 94 -1.04 1.76 13.49
C LEU A 94 -1.16 2.05 11.99
N SER A 95 -2.26 2.66 11.59
CA SER A 95 -2.38 3.29 10.28
C SER A 95 -1.52 4.56 10.17
N ILE A 96 -0.96 5.03 11.29
CA ILE A 96 -0.20 6.28 11.36
C ILE A 96 1.29 5.95 11.36
N ALA A 97 2.06 6.63 10.51
CA ALA A 97 3.51 6.65 10.58
C ALA A 97 3.93 7.62 11.70
N ASP A 98 4.59 7.11 12.70
CA ASP A 98 5.17 7.87 13.79
C ASP A 98 6.66 8.21 13.53
N GLN A 99 7.28 8.88 14.48
CA GLN A 99 8.69 9.24 14.39
C GLN A 99 9.60 8.01 14.24
N SER A 100 9.27 6.90 14.89
CA SER A 100 10.06 5.67 14.80
C SER A 100 9.97 5.05 13.42
N THR A 101 8.80 5.11 12.80
CA THR A 101 8.59 4.68 11.41
C THR A 101 9.44 5.50 10.44
N VAL A 102 9.47 6.83 10.59
CA VAL A 102 10.31 7.72 9.76
C VAL A 102 11.79 7.40 9.93
N GLN A 103 12.25 7.21 11.17
CA GLN A 103 13.63 6.83 11.45
C GLN A 103 13.99 5.49 10.82
N MET A 104 13.13 4.50 10.92
CA MET A 104 13.33 3.19 10.28
C MET A 104 13.36 3.30 8.76
N MET A 105 12.54 4.15 8.15
CA MET A 105 12.58 4.40 6.70
C MET A 105 13.91 5.04 6.26
N MET A 106 14.50 5.89 7.08
CA MET A 106 15.85 6.43 6.81
C MET A 106 16.90 5.31 6.85
N ILE A 107 16.84 4.40 7.83
CA ILE A 107 17.74 3.25 7.93
C ILE A 107 17.56 2.32 6.72
N VAL A 108 16.32 2.08 6.28
CA VAL A 108 16.02 1.30 5.08
C VAL A 108 16.64 1.95 3.85
N ALA A 109 16.48 3.27 3.69
CA ALA A 109 17.05 4.03 2.59
C ALA A 109 18.58 3.95 2.57
N ASP A 110 19.22 4.11 3.73
CA ASP A 110 20.68 4.02 3.86
C ASP A 110 21.19 2.63 3.51
N SER A 111 20.54 1.57 4.00
CA SER A 111 20.89 0.19 3.68
C SER A 111 20.75 -0.09 2.18
N PHE A 112 19.62 0.33 1.59
CA PHE A 112 19.34 0.17 0.17
C PHE A 112 20.39 0.88 -0.71
N LEU A 113 20.73 2.11 -0.37
CA LEU A 113 21.73 2.89 -1.11
C LEU A 113 23.13 2.31 -0.97
N THR A 114 23.50 1.90 0.25
CA THR A 114 24.79 1.29 0.51
C THR A 114 24.99 -0.02 -0.28
N ASP A 115 23.98 -0.87 -0.32
CA ASP A 115 24.03 -2.12 -1.08
C ASP A 115 24.17 -1.89 -2.59
N ARG A 116 23.51 -0.85 -3.10
CA ARG A 116 23.57 -0.46 -4.52
C ARG A 116 24.93 0.17 -4.88
N GLU A 117 25.46 1.01 -4.01
CA GLU A 117 26.77 1.62 -4.20
C GLU A 117 27.87 0.55 -4.28
N LYS A 118 27.82 -0.45 -3.38
CA LYS A 118 28.74 -1.59 -3.41
C LYS A 118 28.68 -2.40 -4.70
N ARG A 119 27.54 -2.41 -5.38
CA ARG A 119 27.36 -3.06 -6.69
C ARG A 119 27.78 -2.19 -7.87
N GLY A 120 28.14 -0.93 -7.63
CA GLY A 120 28.51 0.02 -8.68
C GLY A 120 27.33 0.64 -9.43
N ASP A 121 26.10 0.52 -8.90
CA ASP A 121 24.88 1.03 -9.54
C ASP A 121 24.90 2.57 -9.73
N PHE A 122 25.83 3.28 -9.09
CA PHE A 122 25.92 4.74 -9.09
C PHE A 122 27.16 5.27 -9.81
N SER A 123 27.80 4.43 -10.65
CA SER A 123 29.02 4.80 -11.37
C SER A 123 28.90 6.09 -12.20
N ASP A 124 27.71 6.36 -12.74
CA ASP A 124 27.44 7.57 -13.54
C ASP A 124 27.48 8.86 -12.70
N PHE A 125 27.36 8.75 -11.39
CA PHE A 125 27.42 9.85 -10.44
C PHE A 125 28.79 9.98 -9.75
N SER A 126 29.79 9.24 -10.19
CA SER A 126 31.16 9.36 -9.71
C SER A 126 31.74 10.74 -10.03
N ALA A 127 32.63 11.22 -9.18
CA ALA A 127 33.21 12.55 -9.32
C ALA A 127 34.09 12.69 -10.60
N ASP A 128 34.70 11.60 -11.05
CA ASP A 128 35.54 11.50 -12.24
C ASP A 128 34.75 11.43 -13.56
N LYS A 129 33.46 11.24 -13.52
CA LYS A 129 32.60 11.20 -14.71
C LYS A 129 32.12 12.59 -15.11
N PRO A 130 31.82 12.83 -16.40
CA PRO A 130 31.18 14.08 -16.83
C PRO A 130 29.82 14.27 -16.15
N ASP A 131 29.31 15.50 -16.18
CA ASP A 131 27.97 15.78 -15.75
C ASP A 131 26.95 15.16 -16.70
N LEU A 132 25.89 14.58 -16.12
CA LEU A 132 24.81 14.02 -16.92
C LEU A 132 23.97 15.14 -17.54
N GLU A 133 23.62 14.94 -18.80
CA GLU A 133 22.64 15.76 -19.49
C GLU A 133 21.27 15.70 -18.79
N GLU A 134 20.49 16.77 -18.92
CA GLU A 134 19.18 16.90 -18.25
C GLU A 134 18.26 15.71 -18.53
N GLN A 135 18.19 15.26 -19.78
CA GLN A 135 17.38 14.14 -20.17
C GLN A 135 17.79 12.84 -19.44
N ALA A 136 19.09 12.61 -19.27
CA ALA A 136 19.59 11.47 -18.51
C ALA A 136 19.22 11.58 -17.01
N LEU A 137 19.25 12.77 -16.42
CA LEU A 137 18.79 12.98 -15.05
C LEU A 137 17.30 12.70 -14.89
N ILE A 138 16.48 13.08 -15.87
CA ILE A 138 15.05 12.79 -15.90
C ILE A 138 14.80 11.28 -15.92
N GLU A 139 15.48 10.53 -16.79
CA GLU A 139 15.33 9.08 -16.86
C GLU A 139 15.78 8.38 -15.58
N VAL A 140 16.83 8.88 -14.95
CA VAL A 140 17.27 8.40 -13.64
C VAL A 140 16.18 8.65 -12.58
N ILE A 141 15.61 9.85 -12.51
CA ILE A 141 14.53 10.18 -11.58
C ILE A 141 13.34 9.25 -11.82
N ARG A 142 12.91 9.08 -13.07
CA ARG A 142 11.79 8.19 -13.43
C ARG A 142 12.02 6.77 -12.95
N ARG A 143 13.20 6.23 -13.19
CA ARG A 143 13.60 4.87 -12.78
C ARG A 143 13.61 4.72 -11.25
N GLU A 144 14.23 5.65 -10.53
CA GLU A 144 14.33 5.57 -9.08
C GLU A 144 12.97 5.82 -8.40
N HIS A 145 12.18 6.72 -8.92
CA HIS A 145 10.80 6.95 -8.44
C HIS A 145 9.96 5.68 -8.59
N SER A 146 9.99 5.06 -9.77
CA SER A 146 9.29 3.79 -9.99
C SER A 146 9.81 2.69 -9.06
N ARG A 147 11.12 2.64 -8.82
CA ARG A 147 11.71 1.63 -7.93
C ARG A 147 11.28 1.80 -6.47
N VAL A 148 11.24 3.02 -5.96
CA VAL A 148 10.90 3.31 -4.55
C VAL A 148 9.40 3.38 -4.33
N LEU A 149 8.68 4.10 -5.19
CA LEU A 149 7.26 4.39 -4.99
C LEU A 149 6.31 3.48 -5.78
N GLY A 150 6.82 2.71 -6.75
CA GLY A 150 6.03 1.73 -7.48
C GLY A 150 5.30 2.26 -8.71
N ARG A 151 5.51 3.52 -9.06
CA ARG A 151 4.95 4.19 -10.24
C ARG A 151 5.93 5.21 -10.81
N TYR A 152 5.71 5.61 -12.03
CA TYR A 152 6.44 6.75 -12.61
C TYR A 152 5.94 8.08 -12.02
N PRO A 153 6.81 9.09 -11.91
CA PRO A 153 6.39 10.43 -11.51
C PRO A 153 5.51 11.06 -12.59
N ASN A 154 4.54 11.88 -12.19
CA ASN A 154 3.87 12.79 -13.10
C ASN A 154 4.80 13.96 -13.46
N ASN A 155 4.37 14.86 -14.37
CA ASN A 155 5.21 15.96 -14.84
C ASN A 155 5.64 16.91 -13.70
N GLU A 156 4.72 17.27 -12.81
CA GLU A 156 5.00 18.15 -11.68
C GLU A 156 6.01 17.52 -10.70
N GLU A 157 5.82 16.26 -10.37
CA GLU A 157 6.73 15.49 -9.53
C GLU A 157 8.11 15.35 -10.18
N GLN A 158 8.15 15.07 -11.48
CA GLN A 158 9.40 14.97 -12.24
C GLN A 158 10.19 16.27 -12.17
N GLU A 159 9.56 17.41 -12.43
CA GLU A 159 10.20 18.73 -12.35
C GLU A 159 10.70 19.04 -10.93
N LYS A 160 9.88 18.73 -9.93
CA LYS A 160 10.22 18.91 -8.53
C LYS A 160 11.43 18.07 -8.11
N TYR A 161 11.46 16.79 -8.46
CA TYR A 161 12.60 15.92 -8.16
C TYR A 161 13.84 16.29 -8.96
N LEU A 162 13.71 16.73 -10.22
CA LEU A 162 14.82 17.21 -11.03
C LEU A 162 15.46 18.46 -10.41
N SER A 163 14.64 19.43 -10.03
CA SER A 163 15.11 20.65 -9.37
C SER A 163 15.79 20.35 -8.02
N PHE A 164 15.22 19.41 -7.27
CA PHE A 164 15.77 18.95 -6.00
C PHE A 164 17.12 18.24 -6.20
N LEU A 165 17.22 17.36 -7.18
CA LEU A 165 18.47 16.67 -7.54
C LEU A 165 19.58 17.65 -7.93
N LYS A 166 19.29 18.56 -8.86
CA LYS A 166 20.26 19.58 -9.29
C LYS A 166 20.78 20.43 -8.12
N ARG A 167 19.88 20.85 -7.22
CA ARG A 167 20.25 21.59 -6.01
C ARG A 167 21.16 20.79 -5.09
N ASN A 168 20.84 19.52 -4.83
CA ASN A 168 21.62 18.67 -3.96
C ASN A 168 22.99 18.33 -4.56
N ILE A 169 23.08 18.11 -5.87
CA ILE A 169 24.36 17.95 -6.59
C ILE A 169 25.25 19.18 -6.40
N LYS A 170 24.67 20.37 -6.53
CA LYS A 170 25.41 21.63 -6.32
C LYS A 170 25.93 21.78 -4.89
N MET A 171 25.19 21.28 -3.89
CA MET A 171 25.53 21.42 -2.47
C MET A 171 26.52 20.35 -1.97
N GLY A 172 26.35 19.12 -2.39
CA GLY A 172 27.07 17.97 -1.83
C GLY A 172 27.82 17.10 -2.83
N GLY A 173 27.89 17.52 -4.10
CA GLY A 173 28.45 16.72 -5.18
C GLY A 173 27.48 15.70 -5.75
N LYS A 174 27.88 15.09 -6.88
CA LYS A 174 27.00 14.24 -7.70
C LYS A 174 26.41 13.06 -6.92
N LEU A 175 27.25 12.26 -6.33
CA LEU A 175 26.85 11.02 -5.65
C LEU A 175 25.97 11.30 -4.43
N GLU A 176 26.38 12.21 -3.56
CA GLU A 176 25.61 12.54 -2.36
C GLU A 176 24.31 13.29 -2.68
N GLY A 177 24.33 14.14 -3.70
CA GLY A 177 23.13 14.81 -4.19
C GLY A 177 22.10 13.81 -4.74
N PHE A 178 22.56 12.80 -5.47
CA PHE A 178 21.73 11.73 -5.97
C PHE A 178 21.17 10.85 -4.84
N LYS A 179 22.02 10.39 -3.92
CA LYS A 179 21.58 9.62 -2.74
C LYS A 179 20.55 10.36 -1.91
N THR A 180 20.77 11.65 -1.66
CA THR A 180 19.84 12.51 -0.92
C THR A 180 18.48 12.59 -1.60
N THR A 181 18.48 12.65 -2.93
CA THR A 181 17.22 12.68 -3.70
C THR A 181 16.46 11.35 -3.58
N ILE A 182 17.14 10.23 -3.62
CA ILE A 182 16.48 8.93 -3.39
C ILE A 182 15.96 8.81 -1.95
N LYS A 183 16.72 9.26 -0.94
CA LYS A 183 16.27 9.30 0.45
C LYS A 183 14.97 10.09 0.61
N ALA A 184 14.84 11.22 -0.09
CA ALA A 184 13.60 11.99 -0.08
C ALA A 184 12.40 11.22 -0.65
N MET A 185 12.61 10.36 -1.66
CA MET A 185 11.55 9.46 -2.16
C MET A 185 11.12 8.44 -1.11
N PHE A 186 12.06 7.88 -0.33
CA PHE A 186 11.73 6.98 0.78
C PHE A 186 10.92 7.65 1.89
N LEU A 187 11.02 8.96 2.05
CA LEU A 187 10.23 9.73 3.02
C LEU A 187 8.86 10.15 2.48
N SER A 188 8.56 9.88 1.22
CA SER A 188 7.21 10.08 0.68
C SER A 188 6.21 9.12 1.33
N PRO A 189 4.99 9.55 1.63
CA PRO A 189 3.93 8.67 2.15
C PRO A 189 3.72 7.42 1.30
N GLU A 190 3.86 7.50 -0.01
CA GLU A 190 3.71 6.37 -0.94
C GLU A 190 4.73 5.25 -0.74
N SER A 191 5.84 5.52 -0.07
CA SER A 191 6.81 4.47 0.27
C SER A 191 6.26 3.47 1.29
N ILE A 192 5.30 3.91 2.12
CA ILE A 192 4.74 3.18 3.26
C ILE A 192 3.25 2.85 3.05
N TYR A 193 2.56 3.69 2.28
CA TYR A 193 1.12 3.60 2.08
C TYR A 193 0.74 3.37 0.62
N ARG A 194 -0.29 2.59 0.41
CA ARG A 194 -1.10 2.62 -0.80
C ARG A 194 -2.13 3.73 -0.65
N MET A 195 -2.21 4.59 -1.64
CA MET A 195 -3.17 5.69 -1.66
C MET A 195 -4.40 5.28 -2.46
N GLU A 196 -5.57 5.71 -2.00
CA GLU A 196 -6.86 5.54 -2.66
C GLU A 196 -7.64 6.85 -2.55
N PHE A 197 -7.25 7.83 -3.35
CA PHE A 197 -7.88 9.17 -3.36
C PHE A 197 -8.85 9.35 -4.51
N GLY A 198 -8.69 8.57 -5.57
CA GLY A 198 -9.46 8.70 -6.79
C GLY A 198 -9.10 9.94 -7.61
N MET A 199 -9.68 10.04 -8.78
CA MET A 199 -9.43 11.09 -9.75
C MET A 199 -10.74 11.68 -10.29
N GLY A 200 -10.64 12.87 -10.86
CA GLY A 200 -11.78 13.58 -11.46
C GLY A 200 -12.71 14.23 -10.43
N GLU A 201 -13.83 14.68 -10.92
CA GLU A 201 -14.88 15.27 -10.10
C GLU A 201 -15.58 14.22 -9.25
N VAL A 202 -16.16 14.66 -8.14
CA VAL A 202 -17.00 13.79 -7.30
C VAL A 202 -18.36 13.58 -7.97
N ASP A 203 -18.87 12.36 -7.88
CA ASP A 203 -20.22 12.04 -8.33
C ASP A 203 -21.30 12.57 -7.34
N GLU A 204 -22.58 12.37 -7.68
CA GLU A 204 -23.73 12.77 -6.87
C GLU A 204 -23.74 12.16 -5.46
N HIS A 205 -22.95 11.10 -5.22
CA HIS A 205 -22.80 10.44 -3.93
C HIS A 205 -21.49 10.81 -3.23
N GLY A 206 -20.74 11.80 -3.72
CA GLY A 206 -19.45 12.21 -3.16
C GLY A 206 -18.30 11.22 -3.41
N ARG A 207 -18.41 10.37 -4.45
CA ARG A 207 -17.42 9.34 -4.79
C ARG A 207 -16.55 9.78 -5.95
N ARG A 208 -15.35 9.24 -6.01
CA ARG A 208 -14.43 9.35 -7.15
C ARG A 208 -14.05 7.97 -7.64
N HIS A 209 -13.81 7.86 -8.93
CA HIS A 209 -13.20 6.66 -9.48
C HIS A 209 -11.72 6.62 -9.10
N LEU A 210 -11.24 5.45 -8.73
CA LEU A 210 -9.80 5.23 -8.58
C LEU A 210 -9.13 5.34 -9.93
N SER A 211 -7.89 5.83 -9.95
CA SER A 211 -7.07 5.80 -11.16
C SER A 211 -6.73 4.35 -11.53
N PRO A 212 -6.38 4.08 -12.80
CA PRO A 212 -5.91 2.74 -13.19
C PRO A 212 -4.74 2.25 -12.33
N GLU A 213 -3.83 3.13 -11.94
CA GLU A 213 -2.70 2.85 -11.06
C GLU A 213 -3.16 2.49 -9.64
N GLU A 214 -4.10 3.25 -9.07
CA GLU A 214 -4.67 2.95 -7.76
C GLU A 214 -5.41 1.60 -7.77
N ILE A 215 -6.15 1.31 -8.84
CA ILE A 215 -6.82 0.01 -9.05
C ILE A 215 -5.79 -1.11 -9.16
N ALA A 216 -4.73 -0.94 -9.95
CA ALA A 216 -3.67 -1.93 -10.09
C ALA A 216 -3.00 -2.24 -8.74
N HIS A 217 -2.71 -1.21 -7.93
CA HIS A 217 -2.18 -1.39 -6.57
C HIS A 217 -3.19 -2.07 -5.65
N ALA A 218 -4.47 -1.73 -5.74
CA ALA A 218 -5.51 -2.35 -4.94
C ALA A 218 -5.62 -3.85 -5.24
N ILE A 219 -5.65 -4.25 -6.51
CA ILE A 219 -5.69 -5.65 -6.94
C ILE A 219 -4.42 -6.38 -6.52
N ALA A 220 -3.24 -5.80 -6.83
CA ALA A 220 -1.96 -6.42 -6.52
C ALA A 220 -1.82 -6.74 -5.04
N TYR A 221 -2.12 -5.77 -4.17
CA TYR A 221 -1.98 -5.96 -2.73
C TYR A 221 -3.15 -6.69 -2.05
N ALA A 222 -4.27 -6.86 -2.73
CA ALA A 222 -5.34 -7.73 -2.25
C ALA A 222 -5.10 -9.20 -2.55
N LEU A 223 -4.57 -9.50 -3.74
CA LEU A 223 -4.46 -10.87 -4.25
C LEU A 223 -3.02 -11.40 -4.24
N THR A 224 -2.04 -10.52 -4.17
CA THR A 224 -0.61 -10.88 -4.18
C THR A 224 0.15 -10.09 -3.11
N ASP A 225 1.41 -10.43 -2.85
CA ASP A 225 2.29 -9.62 -2.01
C ASP A 225 3.26 -8.77 -2.83
N HIS A 226 3.01 -8.68 -4.13
CA HIS A 226 3.88 -7.99 -5.07
C HIS A 226 3.32 -6.64 -5.49
N ARG A 227 4.21 -5.82 -5.99
CA ARG A 227 3.84 -4.58 -6.68
C ARG A 227 3.15 -4.91 -8.02
N PRO A 228 2.31 -4.00 -8.55
CA PRO A 228 1.65 -4.22 -9.84
C PRO A 228 2.59 -4.56 -10.99
N ASP A 229 3.77 -3.92 -11.03
CA ASP A 229 4.78 -4.14 -12.07
C ASP A 229 5.51 -5.49 -11.96
N ASN A 230 5.43 -6.16 -10.82
CA ASN A 230 6.01 -7.50 -10.62
C ASN A 230 5.03 -8.64 -10.94
N HIS A 231 3.77 -8.31 -11.24
CA HIS A 231 2.76 -9.31 -11.65
C HIS A 231 2.40 -9.10 -13.12
N GLN A 232 2.67 -10.09 -13.96
CA GLN A 232 2.55 -9.97 -15.42
C GLN A 232 1.15 -9.52 -15.86
N LEU A 233 0.09 -10.20 -15.39
CA LEU A 233 -1.29 -9.89 -15.80
C LEU A 233 -1.70 -8.46 -15.38
N ILE A 234 -1.29 -8.00 -14.20
CA ILE A 234 -1.63 -6.65 -13.70
C ILE A 234 -0.88 -5.60 -14.52
N ARG A 235 0.42 -5.83 -14.77
CA ARG A 235 1.24 -4.93 -15.58
C ARG A 235 0.69 -4.78 -17.00
N GLU A 236 0.35 -5.90 -17.65
CA GLU A 236 -0.23 -5.91 -18.98
C GLU A 236 -1.58 -5.18 -19.02
N ALA A 237 -2.46 -5.45 -18.05
CA ALA A 237 -3.76 -4.77 -17.96
C ALA A 237 -3.61 -3.26 -17.79
N LEU A 238 -2.65 -2.81 -16.96
CA LEU A 238 -2.36 -1.39 -16.79
C LEU A 238 -1.81 -0.75 -18.06
N GLN A 239 -0.83 -1.39 -18.71
CA GLN A 239 -0.23 -0.90 -19.95
C GLN A 239 -1.22 -0.83 -21.12
N ASN A 240 -2.16 -1.78 -21.18
CA ASN A 240 -3.20 -1.84 -22.21
C ASN A 240 -4.43 -0.99 -21.90
N GLY A 241 -4.43 -0.26 -20.77
CA GLY A 241 -5.56 0.57 -20.36
C GLY A 241 -6.83 -0.20 -20.02
N GLN A 242 -6.69 -1.44 -19.54
CA GLN A 242 -7.76 -2.39 -19.20
C GLN A 242 -8.17 -2.33 -17.73
N LEU A 243 -8.12 -1.17 -17.09
CA LEU A 243 -8.51 -0.97 -15.69
C LEU A 243 -9.44 0.24 -15.56
N LYS A 244 -10.44 0.32 -16.44
CA LYS A 244 -11.36 1.47 -16.50
C LYS A 244 -12.74 1.17 -15.95
N THR A 245 -13.16 -0.08 -16.02
CA THR A 245 -14.51 -0.49 -15.66
C THR A 245 -14.51 -1.59 -14.60
N LYS A 246 -15.65 -1.76 -13.94
CA LYS A 246 -15.86 -2.89 -13.02
C LYS A 246 -15.62 -4.23 -13.73
N GLY A 247 -16.08 -4.36 -14.98
CA GLY A 247 -15.89 -5.60 -15.77
C GLY A 247 -14.41 -5.92 -16.00
N ASP A 248 -13.58 -4.91 -16.25
CA ASP A 248 -12.13 -5.08 -16.38
C ASP A 248 -11.51 -5.62 -15.10
N VAL A 249 -11.90 -5.04 -13.95
CA VAL A 249 -11.43 -5.46 -12.63
C VAL A 249 -11.87 -6.89 -12.32
N ASP A 250 -13.13 -7.22 -12.56
CA ASP A 250 -13.67 -8.57 -12.34
C ASP A 250 -12.93 -9.60 -13.20
N LEU A 251 -12.72 -9.30 -14.48
CA LEU A 251 -12.01 -10.19 -15.41
C LEU A 251 -10.56 -10.41 -15.00
N LEU A 252 -9.84 -9.35 -14.65
CA LEU A 252 -8.46 -9.44 -14.20
C LEU A 252 -8.35 -10.24 -12.88
N THR A 253 -9.24 -9.96 -11.93
CA THR A 253 -9.30 -10.69 -10.65
C THR A 253 -9.49 -12.19 -10.87
N GLN A 254 -10.43 -12.57 -11.74
CA GLN A 254 -10.66 -13.98 -12.06
C GLN A 254 -9.45 -14.63 -12.72
N LYS A 255 -8.76 -13.94 -13.62
CA LYS A 255 -7.53 -14.46 -14.25
C LYS A 255 -6.44 -14.71 -13.22
N ILE A 256 -6.20 -13.77 -12.30
CA ILE A 256 -5.19 -13.91 -11.24
C ILE A 256 -5.54 -15.06 -10.30
N LEU A 257 -6.79 -15.16 -9.87
CA LEU A 257 -7.22 -16.24 -9.00
C LEU A 257 -7.08 -17.62 -9.67
N ASN A 258 -7.47 -17.72 -10.94
CA ASN A 258 -7.32 -18.96 -11.69
C ASN A 258 -5.85 -19.36 -11.87
N GLU A 259 -4.96 -18.40 -12.17
CA GLU A 259 -3.53 -18.64 -12.25
C GLU A 259 -2.99 -19.17 -10.91
N GLN A 260 -3.32 -18.54 -9.80
CA GLN A 260 -2.86 -18.94 -8.48
C GLN A 260 -3.42 -20.28 -8.01
N LEU A 261 -4.68 -20.59 -8.34
CA LEU A 261 -5.33 -21.85 -7.93
C LEU A 261 -4.92 -23.03 -8.80
N LEU A 262 -4.59 -22.81 -10.07
CA LEU A 262 -4.22 -23.85 -11.02
C LEU A 262 -2.75 -24.30 -10.91
N THR A 263 -1.88 -23.50 -10.34
CA THR A 263 -0.45 -23.82 -10.21
C THR A 263 -0.14 -24.98 -9.25
N GLY A 264 -1.07 -25.40 -8.40
CA GLY A 264 -1.09 -26.71 -7.71
C GLY A 264 0.08 -27.10 -6.79
N HIS A 265 1.20 -26.40 -6.83
CA HIS A 265 2.39 -26.63 -6.02
C HIS A 265 2.51 -25.57 -4.93
N TRP A 266 1.73 -25.72 -3.86
CA TRP A 266 1.77 -24.76 -2.77
C TRP A 266 2.79 -25.18 -1.71
N ASN A 267 3.95 -24.60 -1.77
CA ASN A 267 4.85 -24.58 -0.64
C ASN A 267 4.32 -23.58 0.39
N ARG A 268 4.38 -23.90 1.67
CA ARG A 268 3.89 -23.04 2.77
C ARG A 268 4.47 -21.61 2.75
N LYS A 269 5.66 -21.45 2.17
CA LYS A 269 6.31 -20.13 2.00
C LYS A 269 5.74 -19.31 0.84
N ASP A 270 5.09 -20.00 -0.11
CA ASP A 270 4.62 -19.41 -1.37
C ASP A 270 3.09 -19.52 -1.49
N LEU A 271 2.40 -19.68 -0.35
CA LEU A 271 0.93 -19.71 -0.35
C LEU A 271 0.38 -18.42 -0.93
N PRO A 272 -0.52 -18.50 -1.93
CA PRO A 272 -1.24 -17.35 -2.43
C PRO A 272 -1.89 -16.57 -1.27
N ARG A 273 -1.92 -15.26 -1.37
CA ARG A 273 -2.44 -14.41 -0.30
C ARG A 273 -3.85 -14.80 0.16
N ILE A 274 -4.69 -15.21 -0.76
CA ILE A 274 -6.04 -15.67 -0.44
C ILE A 274 -6.03 -16.93 0.44
N MET A 275 -5.11 -17.84 0.18
CA MET A 275 -4.96 -19.08 0.99
C MET A 275 -4.38 -18.76 2.37
N ARG A 276 -3.44 -17.81 2.43
CA ARG A 276 -2.91 -17.31 3.71
C ARG A 276 -3.97 -16.65 4.55
N PHE A 277 -4.90 -15.91 3.94
CA PHE A 277 -6.04 -15.33 4.65
C PHE A 277 -6.85 -16.42 5.36
N PHE A 278 -7.17 -17.53 4.68
CA PHE A 278 -7.89 -18.63 5.30
C PHE A 278 -7.06 -19.36 6.36
N ASP A 279 -5.76 -19.54 6.11
CA ASP A 279 -4.82 -20.13 7.07
C ASP A 279 -4.78 -19.32 8.38
N GLU A 280 -4.67 -18.01 8.28
CA GLU A 280 -4.66 -17.09 9.42
C GLU A 280 -6.04 -16.96 10.08
N PHE A 281 -7.10 -16.86 9.28
CA PHE A 281 -8.48 -16.73 9.79
C PHE A 281 -8.93 -17.94 10.59
N PHE A 282 -8.59 -19.13 10.14
CA PHE A 282 -8.92 -20.38 10.85
C PHE A 282 -7.85 -20.81 11.85
N GLY A 283 -6.74 -20.09 11.97
CA GLY A 283 -5.66 -20.42 12.88
C GLY A 283 -4.95 -21.74 12.57
N LEU A 284 -4.92 -22.14 11.29
CA LEU A 284 -4.35 -23.43 10.88
C LEU A 284 -2.84 -23.48 11.07
N SER A 285 -2.16 -22.35 10.89
CA SER A 285 -0.70 -22.22 11.01
C SER A 285 -0.19 -22.25 12.45
N SER A 286 -1.06 -22.06 13.44
CA SER A 286 -0.66 -22.05 14.85
C SER A 286 -0.54 -23.45 15.49
N LYS A 287 -0.81 -24.50 14.75
CA LYS A 287 -0.88 -25.88 15.26
C LYS A 287 0.27 -26.81 14.79
N PHE A 288 1.26 -26.28 14.05
CA PHE A 288 2.38 -27.10 13.58
C PHE A 288 3.72 -26.41 13.79
#